data_08c5268fd1fecf098999e2c1f65c1e72
#
_entry.id   08c5268fd1fecf098999e2c1f65c1e72
#
_cell.length_a   1.000
_cell.length_b   1.000
_cell.length_c   1.000
_cell.angle_alpha   90.00
_cell.angle_beta   90.00
_cell.angle_gamma   90.00
#
_symmetry.space_group_name_H-M   'P 1'
#
loop_
_entity.id
_entity.type
_entity.pdbx_description
1 polymer ?
#
loop_
_entity_poly.entity_id
_entity_poly.type
_entity_poly.pdbx_seq_one_letter_code
_entity_poly.pdbx_strand_id
1 'polypeptide(L)'
;MLKPTEPKKILCIHDLSGMGRCSLAVILPVLSVMGCQPVALPTVVLSTHTGGLGTPARLDGAAYGLAALEHYRELGVEFDCIYTGYLSLIHI
;
A
#
# COMPACT_ATOMS: atom_id res chain seq x y z
N MET A 1 -28.14 0.03 19.81
CA MET A 1 -27.25 -1.08 19.53
C MET A 1 -26.27 -0.67 18.47
N LEU A 2 -25.08 -1.07 18.66
CA LEU A 2 -24.06 -0.82 17.65
C LEU A 2 -24.24 -1.81 16.53
N LYS A 3 -24.50 -1.33 15.35
CA LYS A 3 -24.43 -2.24 14.24
C LYS A 3 -22.96 -2.63 14.02
N PRO A 4 -22.73 -3.78 13.43
CA PRO A 4 -21.38 -4.20 13.13
C PRO A 4 -20.68 -3.09 12.40
N THR A 5 -19.59 -2.64 12.94
CA THR A 5 -18.79 -1.63 12.27
C THR A 5 -18.19 -2.24 11.02
N GLU A 6 -18.21 -1.48 9.97
CA GLU A 6 -17.45 -1.85 8.80
C GLU A 6 -15.97 -1.88 9.17
N PRO A 7 -15.20 -2.75 8.53
CA PRO A 7 -13.75 -2.78 8.77
C PRO A 7 -13.15 -1.40 8.52
N LYS A 8 -12.21 -1.03 9.38
CA LYS A 8 -11.46 0.20 9.18
C LYS A 8 -10.70 0.12 7.87
N LYS A 9 -10.79 1.17 7.07
CA LYS A 9 -10.07 1.26 5.82
C LYS A 9 -8.74 1.95 6.06
N ILE A 10 -7.67 1.25 5.76
CA ILE A 10 -6.32 1.76 5.99
C ILE A 10 -5.62 1.88 4.64
N LEU A 11 -5.29 3.10 4.27
CA LEU A 11 -4.53 3.33 3.04
C LEU A 11 -3.06 3.04 3.33
N CYS A 12 -2.52 2.05 2.64
CA CYS A 12 -1.16 1.57 2.86
C CYS A 12 -0.28 2.03 1.71
N ILE A 13 0.54 3.04 1.97
CA ILE A 13 1.43 3.63 0.97
C ILE A 13 2.83 3.09 1.20
N HIS A 14 3.17 2.02 0.51
CA HIS A 14 4.41 1.29 0.69
C HIS A 14 4.87 0.73 -0.65
N ASP A 15 6.12 0.26 -0.68
CA ASP A 15 6.59 -0.51 -1.83
C ASP A 15 6.00 -1.90 -1.83
N LEU A 16 6.01 -2.53 -2.98
CA LEU A 16 5.58 -3.92 -3.15
C LEU A 16 6.71 -4.70 -3.82
N SER A 17 7.20 -5.73 -3.14
CA SER A 17 8.23 -6.62 -3.69
C SER A 17 7.62 -7.95 -4.04
N GLY A 18 7.92 -8.45 -5.23
CA GLY A 18 7.42 -9.74 -5.67
C GLY A 18 8.01 -10.89 -4.86
N MET A 19 9.33 -10.89 -4.71
CA MET A 19 10.00 -11.84 -3.83
C MET A 19 10.46 -11.12 -2.59
N GLY A 20 10.07 -11.63 -1.43
CA GLY A 20 10.41 -11.04 -0.16
C GLY A 20 9.16 -10.89 0.70
N ARG A 21 9.36 -10.96 2.01
CA ARG A 21 8.26 -10.84 2.96
C ARG A 21 8.38 -9.52 3.71
N CYS A 22 8.13 -8.45 3.01
CA CYS A 22 8.25 -7.11 3.57
C CYS A 22 7.25 -6.18 2.91
N SER A 23 7.08 -5.01 3.52
CA SER A 23 6.23 -3.94 3.00
C SER A 23 4.81 -4.43 2.70
N LEU A 24 4.24 -4.12 1.56
CA LEU A 24 2.84 -4.48 1.28
C LEU A 24 2.59 -5.98 1.34
N ALA A 25 3.57 -6.80 0.98
CA ALA A 25 3.39 -8.26 1.00
C ALA A 25 3.11 -8.78 2.42
N VAL A 26 3.58 -8.09 3.45
CA VAL A 26 3.32 -8.43 4.84
C VAL A 26 2.15 -7.64 5.40
N ILE A 27 2.08 -6.37 5.06
CA ILE A 27 1.09 -5.45 5.64
C ILE A 27 -0.33 -5.88 5.27
N LEU A 28 -0.56 -6.26 4.02
CA LEU A 28 -1.91 -6.59 3.56
C LEU A 28 -2.50 -7.77 4.31
N PRO A 29 -1.81 -8.93 4.40
CA PRO A 29 -2.39 -10.05 5.15
C PRO A 29 -2.49 -9.79 6.64
N VAL A 30 -1.53 -9.09 7.23
CA VAL A 30 -1.56 -8.81 8.66
C VAL A 30 -2.76 -7.93 9.01
N LEU A 31 -2.97 -6.85 8.30
CA LEU A 31 -4.11 -5.98 8.57
C LEU A 31 -5.44 -6.67 8.27
N SER A 32 -5.48 -7.53 7.25
CA SER A 32 -6.68 -8.28 6.94
C SER A 32 -7.05 -9.23 8.08
N VAL A 33 -6.08 -9.94 8.63
CA VAL A 33 -6.31 -10.85 9.76
C VAL A 33 -6.78 -10.07 10.99
N MET A 34 -6.31 -8.85 11.16
CA MET A 34 -6.73 -7.99 12.26
C MET A 34 -8.14 -7.42 12.09
N GLY A 35 -8.80 -7.72 10.98
CA GLY A 35 -10.14 -7.24 10.73
C GLY A 35 -10.24 -5.89 10.05
N CYS A 36 -9.11 -5.37 9.55
CA CYS A 36 -9.09 -4.12 8.79
C CYS A 36 -9.24 -4.41 7.31
N GLN A 37 -9.58 -3.37 6.57
CA GLN A 37 -9.53 -3.42 5.12
C GLN A 37 -8.33 -2.61 4.64
N PRO A 38 -7.21 -3.25 4.32
CA PRO A 38 -6.08 -2.52 3.77
C PRO A 38 -6.32 -2.20 2.31
N VAL A 39 -5.96 -0.99 1.93
CA VAL A 39 -6.03 -0.54 0.53
C VAL A 39 -4.61 -0.27 0.10
N ALA A 40 -4.12 -1.05 -0.86
CA ALA A 40 -2.73 -0.98 -1.28
C ALA A 40 -2.52 0.18 -2.26
N LEU A 41 -1.52 1.00 -1.98
CA LEU A 41 -1.08 2.02 -2.91
C LEU A 41 0.43 1.92 -3.02
N PRO A 42 0.91 1.12 -3.99
CA PRO A 42 2.34 0.89 -4.11
C PRO A 42 3.07 2.13 -4.61
N THR A 43 4.13 2.52 -3.90
CA THR A 43 5.00 3.60 -4.32
C THR A 43 5.92 3.14 -5.43
N VAL A 44 6.32 1.89 -5.38
CA VAL A 44 7.18 1.26 -6.37
C VAL A 44 6.91 -0.24 -6.30
N VAL A 45 6.97 -0.89 -7.44
CA VAL A 45 6.88 -2.35 -7.51
C VAL A 45 8.27 -2.86 -7.88
N LEU A 46 8.79 -3.78 -7.08
CA LEU A 46 10.11 -4.35 -7.27
C LEU A 46 9.99 -5.85 -7.46
N SER A 47 10.87 -6.42 -8.30
CA SER A 47 10.87 -7.87 -8.46
C SER A 47 11.29 -8.59 -7.18
N THR A 48 12.21 -7.97 -6.42
CA THR A 48 12.69 -8.49 -5.13
C THR A 48 12.89 -7.31 -4.19
N HIS A 49 13.02 -7.59 -2.89
CA HIS A 49 13.47 -6.56 -1.96
C HIS A 49 14.92 -6.20 -2.28
N THR A 50 15.39 -5.08 -1.74
CA THR A 50 16.69 -4.54 -2.11
C THR A 50 17.86 -5.11 -1.30
N GLY A 51 17.62 -6.10 -0.45
CA GLY A 51 18.64 -6.61 0.44
C GLY A 51 19.35 -7.85 -0.09
N GLY A 52 20.39 -7.67 -0.88
CA GLY A 52 21.30 -8.76 -1.21
C GLY A 52 20.90 -9.66 -2.38
N LEU A 53 19.87 -9.32 -3.12
CA LEU A 53 19.41 -10.13 -4.24
C LEU A 53 19.72 -9.49 -5.60
N GLY A 54 20.71 -8.61 -5.63
CA GLY A 54 21.09 -7.93 -6.85
C GLY A 54 20.19 -6.72 -7.12
N THR A 55 20.20 -6.26 -8.36
CA THR A 55 19.42 -5.10 -8.76
C THR A 55 18.04 -5.56 -9.24
N PRO A 56 16.97 -5.22 -8.52
CA PRO A 56 15.65 -5.66 -8.92
C PRO A 56 15.12 -4.93 -10.15
N ALA A 57 14.24 -5.58 -10.87
CA ALA A 57 13.39 -4.89 -11.84
C ALA A 57 12.47 -3.95 -11.06
N ARG A 58 12.15 -2.80 -11.65
CA ARG A 58 11.47 -1.74 -10.93
C ARG A 58 10.38 -1.12 -11.79
N LEU A 59 9.23 -0.89 -11.15
CA LEU A 59 8.12 -0.16 -11.77
C LEU A 59 7.71 0.95 -10.81
N ASP A 60 7.87 2.19 -11.22
CA ASP A 60 7.47 3.32 -10.41
C ASP A 60 5.94 3.43 -10.34
N GLY A 61 5.45 3.74 -9.15
CA GLY A 61 4.03 3.85 -8.92
C GLY A 61 3.51 5.27 -8.74
N ALA A 62 4.32 6.30 -8.97
CA ALA A 62 3.91 7.67 -8.67
C ALA A 62 2.71 8.11 -9.49
N ALA A 63 2.74 7.93 -10.80
CA ALA A 63 1.62 8.32 -11.65
C ALA A 63 0.36 7.53 -11.33
N TYR A 64 0.51 6.22 -11.11
CA TYR A 64 -0.60 5.39 -10.70
C TYR A 64 -1.17 5.85 -9.36
N GLY A 65 -0.29 6.16 -8.39
CA GLY A 65 -0.72 6.57 -7.07
C GLY A 65 -1.56 7.82 -7.10
N LEU A 66 -1.15 8.82 -7.87
CA LEU A 66 -1.92 10.05 -8.00
C LEU A 66 -3.28 9.78 -8.65
N ALA A 67 -3.31 8.95 -9.69
CA ALA A 67 -4.55 8.60 -10.37
C ALA A 67 -5.47 7.79 -9.44
N ALA A 68 -4.90 6.88 -8.65
CA ALA A 68 -5.67 6.08 -7.71
C ALA A 68 -6.30 6.95 -6.62
N LEU A 69 -5.54 7.88 -6.07
CA LEU A 69 -6.05 8.77 -5.04
C LEU A 69 -7.18 9.65 -5.59
N GLU A 70 -7.04 10.13 -6.81
CA GLU A 70 -8.09 10.92 -7.44
C GLU A 70 -9.35 10.07 -7.64
N HIS A 71 -9.18 8.82 -8.06
CA HIS A 71 -10.30 7.91 -8.25
C HIS A 71 -11.02 7.63 -6.93
N TYR A 72 -10.26 7.40 -5.86
CA TYR A 72 -10.86 7.20 -4.54
C TYR A 72 -11.63 8.42 -4.09
N ARG A 73 -11.11 9.60 -4.37
CA ARG A 73 -11.79 10.84 -4.05
C ARG A 73 -13.12 10.94 -4.80
N GLU A 74 -13.12 10.61 -6.08
CA GLU A 74 -14.33 10.62 -6.90
C GLU A 74 -15.37 9.62 -6.40
N LEU A 75 -14.92 8.49 -5.88
CA LEU A 75 -15.80 7.48 -5.32
C LEU A 75 -16.31 7.84 -3.92
N GLY A 76 -15.76 8.89 -3.32
CA GLY A 76 -16.13 9.26 -1.96
C GLY A 76 -15.58 8.32 -0.90
N VAL A 77 -14.50 7.61 -1.20
CA VAL A 77 -13.89 6.72 -0.23
C VAL A 77 -13.21 7.52 0.86
N GLU A 78 -13.50 7.18 2.11
CA GLU A 78 -12.84 7.78 3.27
C GLU A 78 -11.97 6.73 3.95
N PHE A 79 -10.76 7.12 4.29
CA PHE A 79 -9.83 6.23 4.97
C PHE A 79 -9.79 6.60 6.45
N ASP A 80 -9.81 5.57 7.29
CA ASP A 80 -9.72 5.78 8.73
C ASP A 80 -8.28 6.06 9.19
N CYS A 81 -7.32 5.58 8.38
CA CYS A 81 -5.91 5.71 8.74
C CYS A 81 -5.08 5.65 7.46
N ILE A 82 -3.97 6.33 7.47
CA ILE A 82 -2.97 6.27 6.40
C ILE A 82 -1.68 5.75 7.01
N TYR A 83 -1.21 4.61 6.51
CA TYR A 83 -0.01 3.96 6.99
C TYR A 83 1.05 4.03 5.89
N THR A 84 2.10 4.82 6.12
CA THR A 84 3.14 5.01 5.14
C THR A 84 4.42 4.34 5.58
N GLY A 85 5.17 3.84 4.63
CA GLY A 85 6.49 3.28 4.86
C GLY A 85 7.53 4.00 4.03
N TYR A 86 8.33 3.22 3.30
CA TYR A 86 9.36 3.81 2.44
C TYR A 86 8.72 4.62 1.32
N LEU A 87 9.08 5.89 1.25
CA LEU A 87 8.66 6.77 0.18
C LEU A 87 9.90 7.25 -0.55
N SER A 88 9.93 7.06 -1.84
CA SER A 88 11.04 7.56 -2.63
C SER A 88 11.02 9.08 -2.64
N LEU A 89 12.16 9.69 -2.30
CA LEU A 89 12.27 11.15 -2.30
C LEU A 89 12.02 11.75 -3.67
N ILE A 90 12.26 10.97 -4.71
CA ILE A 90 12.05 11.45 -6.08
C ILE A 90 10.57 11.67 -6.36
N HIS A 91 9.71 10.99 -5.64
CA HIS A 91 8.27 10.99 -5.88
C HIS A 91 7.47 11.72 -4.81
N ILE A 92 8.15 12.32 -3.87
CA ILE A 92 7.54 13.14 -2.86
C ILE A 92 7.55 14.60 -3.31
#